data_745dc0892b1345a429e214fc089ebd90
#
_entry.id   745dc0892b1345a429e214fc089ebd90
#
_cell.length_a   1.000
_cell.length_b   1.000
_cell.length_c   1.000
_cell.angle_alpha   90.00
_cell.angle_beta   90.00
_cell.angle_gamma   90.00
#
_symmetry.space_group_name_H-M   'P 1'
#
loop_
_entity.id
_entity.type
_entity.pdbx_description
1 polymer ?
#
loop_
_entity_poly.entity_id
_entity_poly.type
_entity_poly.pdbx_seq_one_letter_code
_entity_poly.pdbx_strand_id
1 'polypeptide(L)'
;MSASTPRAVVVDDSHFMRTMLSDMLENGGVSVVDTAANGAEAVTAVLDHDPDVVTMDLQMPEVDGLEAVERIMAEQPTPILMLSAHTADGDDVTFEALEKGAVDFFTKPGGEVSTRMSGKEDQLVRKVKAVAEADVSGSRSAGTNTATASAGCRSTTGGGEREYGEGATVLIASSTGGPTVVERVIGALPRDANLRIIVVQHMPDAFTGRFADRLDAASEYDVREADDSDRIGAGEALVAPGGKHLVVAGAGGGRLRTKLTDDPPEHGVRPAADVTMRSAAETVDGPLIGVVLTGMGSDGAAGVEAIHDAGGYVLAQDEASSAVFGMPKRAIELGCVDDVLPDDDIPGSILDAIKQEANA
;
A
#
# COMPACT_ATOMS: atom_id res chain seq x y z
N MET A 1 -24.93 10.42 -11.08
CA MET A 1 -25.22 11.01 -9.76
C MET A 1 -24.11 12.04 -9.54
N SER A 2 -24.42 13.27 -9.10
CA SER A 2 -23.38 14.26 -8.78
C SER A 2 -22.67 13.76 -7.53
N ALA A 3 -21.36 13.50 -7.62
CA ALA A 3 -20.57 13.14 -6.44
C ALA A 3 -20.70 14.27 -5.42
N SER A 4 -21.06 13.95 -4.17
CA SER A 4 -21.10 14.92 -3.09
C SER A 4 -19.66 15.44 -2.84
N THR A 5 -19.52 16.72 -2.54
CA THR A 5 -18.23 17.29 -2.14
C THR A 5 -17.79 16.63 -0.83
N PRO A 6 -16.62 15.97 -0.76
CA PRO A 6 -16.15 15.35 0.47
C PRO A 6 -15.99 16.37 1.59
N ARG A 7 -16.37 15.98 2.81
CA ARG A 7 -16.32 16.80 4.04
C ARG A 7 -15.11 16.36 4.87
N ALA A 8 -14.23 17.30 5.22
CA ALA A 8 -12.99 17.01 5.92
C ALA A 8 -12.89 17.76 7.26
N VAL A 9 -12.26 17.13 8.24
CA VAL A 9 -11.72 17.79 9.45
C VAL A 9 -10.20 17.86 9.30
N VAL A 10 -9.61 19.04 9.55
CA VAL A 10 -8.17 19.28 9.48
C VAL A 10 -7.58 19.39 10.88
N VAL A 11 -6.67 18.49 11.22
CA VAL A 11 -6.08 18.39 12.56
C VAL A 11 -4.56 18.60 12.50
N ASP A 12 -4.07 19.66 13.18
CA ASP A 12 -2.63 19.99 13.27
C ASP A 12 -2.46 20.99 14.43
N ASP A 13 -1.41 20.93 15.23
CA ASP A 13 -1.20 21.85 16.35
C ASP A 13 -0.83 23.26 15.87
N SER A 14 -0.22 23.39 14.70
CA SER A 14 0.15 24.66 14.09
C SER A 14 -1.05 25.35 13.42
N HIS A 15 -1.47 26.49 13.92
CA HIS A 15 -2.52 27.29 13.28
C HIS A 15 -2.21 27.63 11.82
N PHE A 16 -0.93 27.88 11.51
CA PHE A 16 -0.51 28.15 10.13
C PHE A 16 -0.74 26.94 9.22
N MET A 17 -0.37 25.73 9.68
CA MET A 17 -0.58 24.51 8.92
C MET A 17 -2.07 24.22 8.73
N ARG A 18 -2.89 24.35 9.78
CA ARG A 18 -4.34 24.18 9.66
C ARG A 18 -4.92 25.09 8.58
N THR A 19 -4.56 26.39 8.61
CA THR A 19 -5.05 27.35 7.61
C THR A 19 -4.59 26.97 6.20
N MET A 20 -3.31 26.66 6.03
CA MET A 20 -2.74 26.30 4.72
C MET A 20 -3.38 25.01 4.15
N LEU A 21 -3.52 23.98 4.97
CA LEU A 21 -4.15 22.72 4.57
C LEU A 21 -5.63 22.92 4.22
N SER A 22 -6.35 23.71 5.01
CA SER A 22 -7.76 24.05 4.73
C SER A 22 -7.90 24.78 3.40
N ASP A 23 -7.08 25.79 3.14
CA ASP A 23 -7.10 26.53 1.88
C ASP A 23 -6.81 25.60 0.67
N MET A 24 -5.82 24.71 0.79
CA MET A 24 -5.49 23.73 -0.26
C MET A 24 -6.66 22.77 -0.54
N LEU A 25 -7.30 22.25 0.51
CA LEU A 25 -8.41 21.31 0.39
C LEU A 25 -9.65 21.99 -0.20
N GLU A 26 -10.00 23.19 0.26
CA GLU A 26 -11.14 23.94 -0.26
C GLU A 26 -10.95 24.36 -1.71
N ASN A 27 -9.75 24.84 -2.09
CA ASN A 27 -9.41 25.12 -3.48
C ASN A 27 -9.49 23.87 -4.36
N GLY A 28 -9.16 22.71 -3.78
CA GLY A 28 -9.27 21.41 -4.43
C GLY A 28 -10.69 20.82 -4.46
N GLY A 29 -11.69 21.50 -3.91
CA GLY A 29 -13.09 21.05 -3.90
C GLY A 29 -13.37 19.97 -2.84
N VAL A 30 -12.74 20.09 -1.67
CA VAL A 30 -13.07 19.37 -0.43
C VAL A 30 -13.62 20.41 0.56
N SER A 31 -14.70 20.11 1.25
CA SER A 31 -15.33 21.04 2.23
C SER A 31 -14.71 20.81 3.60
N VAL A 32 -13.93 21.78 4.12
CA VAL A 32 -13.44 21.72 5.49
C VAL A 32 -14.57 22.13 6.44
N VAL A 33 -15.07 21.15 7.21
CA VAL A 33 -16.22 21.37 8.12
C VAL A 33 -15.81 21.80 9.50
N ASP A 34 -14.59 21.45 9.93
CA ASP A 34 -14.00 21.92 11.19
C ASP A 34 -12.47 21.76 11.19
N THR A 35 -11.80 22.36 12.18
CA THR A 35 -10.36 22.23 12.42
C THR A 35 -10.08 22.01 13.89
N ALA A 36 -9.09 21.17 14.22
CA ALA A 36 -8.70 20.85 15.59
C ALA A 36 -7.20 21.08 15.82
N ALA A 37 -6.83 21.48 17.04
CA ALA A 37 -5.44 21.76 17.40
C ALA A 37 -4.76 20.62 18.18
N ASN A 38 -5.50 19.58 18.54
CA ASN A 38 -5.02 18.38 19.22
C ASN A 38 -6.00 17.21 18.99
N GLY A 39 -5.59 16.01 19.40
CA GLY A 39 -6.38 14.81 19.20
C GLY A 39 -7.71 14.77 19.95
N ALA A 40 -7.82 15.43 21.11
CA ALA A 40 -9.07 15.47 21.86
C ALA A 40 -10.14 16.32 21.16
N GLU A 41 -9.72 17.47 20.61
CA GLU A 41 -10.58 18.30 19.76
C GLU A 41 -10.95 17.57 18.48
N ALA A 42 -10.02 16.80 17.88
CA ALA A 42 -10.27 16.02 16.69
C ALA A 42 -11.38 14.97 16.89
N VAL A 43 -11.35 14.20 17.98
CA VAL A 43 -12.42 13.25 18.32
C VAL A 43 -13.76 13.98 18.45
N THR A 44 -13.80 15.12 19.13
CA THR A 44 -15.03 15.92 19.29
C THR A 44 -15.54 16.39 17.93
N ALA A 45 -14.66 16.94 17.09
CA ALA A 45 -15.03 17.41 15.74
C ALA A 45 -15.59 16.29 14.86
N VAL A 46 -15.04 15.09 14.95
CA VAL A 46 -15.55 13.92 14.21
C VAL A 46 -16.96 13.56 14.66
N LEU A 47 -17.19 13.49 15.98
CA LEU A 47 -18.52 13.17 16.54
C LEU A 47 -19.59 14.22 16.21
N ASP A 48 -19.21 15.51 16.21
CA ASP A 48 -20.13 16.61 15.99
C ASP A 48 -20.47 16.82 14.48
N HIS A 49 -19.52 16.53 13.60
CA HIS A 49 -19.64 16.88 12.18
C HIS A 49 -19.82 15.68 11.24
N ASP A 50 -19.55 14.45 11.67
CA ASP A 50 -19.61 13.24 10.83
C ASP A 50 -18.91 13.46 9.45
N PRO A 51 -17.58 13.72 9.44
CA PRO A 51 -16.84 13.99 8.22
C PRO A 51 -16.58 12.72 7.42
N ASP A 52 -16.34 12.86 6.11
CA ASP A 52 -15.95 11.76 5.24
C ASP A 52 -14.47 11.40 5.40
N VAL A 53 -13.64 12.34 5.88
CA VAL A 53 -12.20 12.13 6.07
C VAL A 53 -11.63 13.08 7.12
N VAL A 54 -10.60 12.60 7.82
CA VAL A 54 -9.78 13.42 8.73
C VAL A 54 -8.35 13.47 8.21
N THR A 55 -7.75 14.66 8.12
CA THR A 55 -6.30 14.80 8.00
C THR A 55 -5.73 15.00 9.39
N MET A 56 -4.77 14.16 9.82
CA MET A 56 -4.31 14.08 11.19
C MET A 56 -2.80 14.24 11.29
N ASP A 57 -2.33 15.25 12.01
CA ASP A 57 -0.92 15.34 12.40
C ASP A 57 -0.55 14.27 13.42
N LEU A 58 0.68 13.78 13.36
CA LEU A 58 1.21 12.81 14.32
C LEU A 58 1.54 13.44 15.68
N GLN A 59 2.23 14.56 15.67
CA GLN A 59 2.81 15.17 16.89
C GLN A 59 2.01 16.38 17.34
N MET A 60 1.18 16.20 18.33
CA MET A 60 0.34 17.25 18.89
C MET A 60 0.38 17.20 20.43
N PRO A 61 0.12 18.36 21.11
CA PRO A 61 0.03 18.39 22.56
C PRO A 61 -1.24 17.69 23.08
N GLU A 62 -1.25 17.32 24.34
CA GLU A 62 -2.35 16.71 25.11
C GLU A 62 -2.68 15.30 24.64
N VAL A 63 -3.30 15.14 23.49
CA VAL A 63 -3.61 13.88 22.80
C VAL A 63 -2.94 13.93 21.45
N ASP A 64 -1.99 13.04 21.22
CA ASP A 64 -1.27 12.93 19.96
C ASP A 64 -2.13 12.30 18.86
N GLY A 65 -1.61 12.30 17.63
CA GLY A 65 -2.34 11.78 16.47
C GLY A 65 -2.60 10.28 16.55
N LEU A 66 -1.69 9.52 17.15
CA LEU A 66 -1.83 8.07 17.27
C LEU A 66 -2.97 7.69 18.23
N GLU A 67 -3.01 8.32 19.39
CA GLU A 67 -4.09 8.15 20.36
C GLU A 67 -5.43 8.65 19.79
N ALA A 68 -5.41 9.73 19.01
CA ALA A 68 -6.61 10.23 18.34
C ALA A 68 -7.16 9.23 17.30
N VAL A 69 -6.29 8.58 16.51
CA VAL A 69 -6.70 7.51 15.58
C VAL A 69 -7.41 6.39 16.32
N GLU A 70 -6.82 5.87 17.42
CA GLU A 70 -7.43 4.80 18.20
C GLU A 70 -8.83 5.18 18.71
N ARG A 71 -8.98 6.40 19.24
CA ARG A 71 -10.25 6.88 19.79
C ARG A 71 -11.31 7.05 18.69
N ILE A 72 -10.95 7.67 17.55
CA ILE A 72 -11.86 7.86 16.43
C ILE A 72 -12.30 6.50 15.87
N MET A 73 -11.38 5.57 15.66
CA MET A 73 -11.70 4.24 15.14
C MET A 73 -12.56 3.42 16.11
N ALA A 74 -12.44 3.65 17.42
CA ALA A 74 -13.25 2.98 18.43
C ALA A 74 -14.66 3.58 18.57
N GLU A 75 -14.79 4.91 18.53
CA GLU A 75 -16.05 5.63 18.77
C GLU A 75 -16.88 5.82 17.51
N GLN A 76 -16.25 6.36 16.44
CA GLN A 76 -16.87 6.60 15.14
C GLN A 76 -15.83 6.37 14.04
N PRO A 77 -15.67 5.14 13.54
CA PRO A 77 -14.73 4.82 12.49
C PRO A 77 -14.88 5.77 11.30
N THR A 78 -13.85 6.55 11.06
CA THR A 78 -13.80 7.58 10.02
C THR A 78 -12.47 7.46 9.27
N PRO A 79 -12.44 7.55 7.93
CA PRO A 79 -11.21 7.48 7.17
C PRO A 79 -10.20 8.56 7.59
N ILE A 80 -8.97 8.15 7.94
CA ILE A 80 -7.92 9.06 8.42
C ILE A 80 -6.72 9.01 7.49
N LEU A 81 -6.28 10.20 7.03
CA LEU A 81 -5.02 10.42 6.35
C LEU A 81 -4.02 11.05 7.33
N MET A 82 -2.98 10.29 7.70
CA MET A 82 -1.93 10.82 8.55
C MET A 82 -1.07 11.84 7.80
N LEU A 83 -0.71 12.93 8.46
CA LEU A 83 0.20 13.95 7.95
C LEU A 83 1.53 13.84 8.71
N SER A 84 2.58 13.37 8.05
CA SER A 84 3.90 13.19 8.67
C SER A 84 4.85 14.34 8.31
N ALA A 85 5.56 14.86 9.29
CA ALA A 85 6.75 15.67 9.04
C ALA A 85 7.92 14.73 8.71
N HIS A 86 8.80 15.14 7.81
CA HIS A 86 9.97 14.36 7.37
C HIS A 86 11.00 14.24 8.51
N THR A 87 10.77 13.35 9.48
CA THR A 87 11.71 13.08 10.59
C THR A 87 11.83 11.56 10.78
N ALA A 88 13.05 11.07 10.98
CA ALA A 88 13.32 9.64 11.15
C ALA A 88 12.51 8.97 12.28
N ASP A 89 12.23 9.70 13.36
CA ASP A 89 11.42 9.20 14.48
C ASP A 89 9.90 9.19 14.18
N GLY A 90 9.45 9.98 13.20
CA GLY A 90 8.04 10.06 12.78
C GLY A 90 7.61 8.91 11.87
N ASP A 91 8.55 8.21 11.25
CA ASP A 91 8.23 7.19 10.25
C ASP A 91 7.67 5.91 10.91
N ASP A 92 8.23 5.47 12.05
CA ASP A 92 7.74 4.30 12.79
C ASP A 92 6.33 4.55 13.36
N VAL A 93 6.10 5.74 13.91
CA VAL A 93 4.79 6.15 14.42
C VAL A 93 3.75 6.25 13.30
N THR A 94 4.18 6.62 12.09
CA THR A 94 3.30 6.65 10.91
C THR A 94 2.78 5.24 10.56
N PHE A 95 3.65 4.24 10.55
CA PHE A 95 3.24 2.86 10.31
C PHE A 95 2.37 2.32 11.45
N GLU A 96 2.67 2.65 12.71
CA GLU A 96 1.82 2.30 13.86
C GLU A 96 0.40 2.89 13.70
N ALA A 97 0.27 4.11 13.19
CA ALA A 97 -1.04 4.69 12.91
C ALA A 97 -1.84 3.92 11.85
N LEU A 98 -1.18 3.35 10.83
CA LEU A 98 -1.83 2.47 9.85
C LEU A 98 -2.35 1.17 10.52
N GLU A 99 -1.58 0.56 11.43
CA GLU A 99 -2.02 -0.61 12.21
C GLU A 99 -3.25 -0.31 13.07
N LYS A 100 -3.34 0.92 13.59
CA LYS A 100 -4.46 1.39 14.40
C LYS A 100 -5.69 1.81 13.57
N GLY A 101 -5.61 1.72 12.25
CA GLY A 101 -6.73 1.91 11.34
C GLY A 101 -6.69 3.19 10.49
N ALA A 102 -5.61 3.98 10.52
CA ALA A 102 -5.42 5.03 9.53
C ALA A 102 -5.30 4.41 8.12
N VAL A 103 -5.93 5.03 7.13
CA VAL A 103 -5.98 4.48 5.75
C VAL A 103 -4.65 4.65 5.03
N ASP A 104 -4.01 5.82 5.20
CA ASP A 104 -2.76 6.15 4.51
C ASP A 104 -2.07 7.33 5.19
N PHE A 105 -0.92 7.73 4.65
CA PHE A 105 -0.19 8.89 5.11
C PHE A 105 0.28 9.80 3.96
N PHE A 106 0.60 11.03 4.30
CA PHE A 106 1.12 12.02 3.37
C PHE A 106 2.21 12.87 4.05
N THR A 107 3.32 13.10 3.35
CA THR A 107 4.39 13.96 3.86
C THR A 107 3.99 15.43 3.75
N LYS A 108 3.94 16.14 4.88
CA LYS A 108 3.60 17.57 4.95
C LYS A 108 4.42 18.38 3.93
N PRO A 109 3.81 19.37 3.28
CA PRO A 109 4.57 20.29 2.43
C PRO A 109 5.55 21.09 3.31
N GLY A 110 6.85 20.88 3.07
CA GLY A 110 7.93 21.54 3.84
C GLY A 110 8.03 23.03 3.57
N GLY A 111 8.51 23.81 4.57
CA GLY A 111 8.50 25.27 4.67
C GLY A 111 9.40 26.08 3.74
N GLU A 112 9.80 25.62 2.56
CA GLU A 112 10.41 26.47 1.53
C GLU A 112 9.40 26.74 0.41
N VAL A 113 8.98 27.99 0.33
CA VAL A 113 8.12 28.54 -0.72
C VAL A 113 8.84 28.44 -2.06
N SER A 114 8.56 27.40 -2.83
CA SER A 114 9.05 27.24 -4.19
C SER A 114 8.00 26.63 -5.12
N THR A 115 8.19 26.82 -6.40
CA THR A 115 7.35 26.35 -7.52
C THR A 115 7.00 24.85 -7.54
N ARG A 116 7.45 24.08 -6.54
CA ARG A 116 7.06 22.67 -6.32
C ARG A 116 5.79 22.51 -5.48
N MET A 117 5.22 23.59 -4.93
CA MET A 117 4.05 23.50 -4.06
C MET A 117 2.79 23.07 -4.80
N SER A 118 2.55 23.54 -6.02
CA SER A 118 1.34 23.17 -6.78
C SER A 118 1.21 21.66 -7.03
N GLY A 119 2.31 20.96 -7.27
CA GLY A 119 2.29 19.51 -7.46
C GLY A 119 1.95 18.73 -6.19
N LYS A 120 2.40 19.18 -5.02
CA LYS A 120 2.09 18.57 -3.73
C LYS A 120 0.66 18.86 -3.27
N GLU A 121 0.13 20.05 -3.56
CA GLU A 121 -1.25 20.43 -3.32
C GLU A 121 -2.21 19.49 -4.08
N ASP A 122 -2.00 19.33 -5.39
CA ASP A 122 -2.80 18.42 -6.19
C ASP A 122 -2.71 16.97 -5.71
N GLN A 123 -1.54 16.53 -5.22
CA GLN A 123 -1.35 15.19 -4.67
C GLN A 123 -2.11 15.02 -3.35
N LEU A 124 -2.02 16.00 -2.44
CA LEU A 124 -2.75 15.98 -1.16
C LEU A 124 -4.27 15.91 -1.40
N VAL A 125 -4.79 16.81 -2.23
CA VAL A 125 -6.22 16.87 -2.57
C VAL A 125 -6.71 15.55 -3.16
N ARG A 126 -5.97 14.99 -4.12
CA ARG A 126 -6.32 13.68 -4.70
C ARG A 126 -6.32 12.59 -3.63
N LYS A 127 -5.31 12.56 -2.76
CA LYS A 127 -5.18 11.55 -1.71
C LYS A 127 -6.30 11.68 -0.66
N VAL A 128 -6.63 12.89 -0.23
CA VAL A 128 -7.75 13.14 0.69
C VAL A 128 -9.08 12.67 0.08
N LYS A 129 -9.33 12.98 -1.19
CA LYS A 129 -10.54 12.51 -1.87
C LYS A 129 -10.60 10.99 -1.98
N ALA A 130 -9.49 10.33 -2.26
CA ALA A 130 -9.43 8.88 -2.33
C ALA A 130 -9.65 8.24 -0.95
N VAL A 131 -9.03 8.80 0.10
CA VAL A 131 -9.22 8.33 1.49
C VAL A 131 -10.66 8.55 1.96
N ALA A 132 -11.32 9.64 1.54
CA ALA A 132 -12.74 9.91 1.86
C ALA A 132 -13.71 8.86 1.27
N GLU A 133 -13.30 8.11 0.25
CA GLU A 133 -14.08 7.02 -0.35
C GLU A 133 -13.81 5.66 0.31
N ALA A 134 -12.83 5.59 1.25
CA ALA A 134 -12.46 4.34 1.89
C ALA A 134 -13.54 3.85 2.87
N ASP A 135 -13.85 2.55 2.84
CA ASP A 135 -14.71 1.91 3.83
C ASP A 135 -13.88 1.39 5.01
N VAL A 136 -13.96 2.07 6.14
CA VAL A 136 -13.29 1.68 7.39
C VAL A 136 -14.22 0.97 8.37
N SER A 137 -15.48 0.71 8.01
CA SER A 137 -16.50 0.11 8.88
C SER A 137 -16.19 -1.35 9.25
N GLY A 138 -15.42 -2.06 8.41
CA GLY A 138 -14.95 -3.43 8.64
C GLY A 138 -13.80 -3.57 9.66
N SER A 139 -13.14 -2.48 10.03
CA SER A 139 -11.97 -2.49 10.93
C SER A 139 -12.29 -2.86 12.40
N ARG A 140 -13.55 -2.98 12.77
CA ARG A 140 -13.98 -3.39 14.13
C ARG A 140 -13.59 -4.83 14.52
N SER A 141 -13.17 -5.67 13.57
CA SER A 141 -12.86 -7.10 13.85
C SER A 141 -11.41 -7.38 14.24
N ALA A 142 -10.48 -6.43 14.00
CA ALA A 142 -9.06 -6.67 14.25
C ALA A 142 -8.56 -6.26 15.65
N GLY A 143 -9.38 -5.59 16.46
CA GLY A 143 -8.98 -4.93 17.72
C GLY A 143 -9.08 -5.73 19.01
N THR A 144 -9.55 -6.98 19.04
CA THR A 144 -9.67 -7.78 20.28
C THR A 144 -9.53 -9.28 20.05
N ASN A 145 -8.40 -9.70 19.47
CA ASN A 145 -7.94 -11.06 19.65
C ASN A 145 -6.56 -11.04 20.31
N THR A 146 -6.55 -10.79 21.61
CA THR A 146 -5.50 -11.34 22.48
C THR A 146 -5.52 -12.84 22.26
N ALA A 147 -4.52 -13.33 21.56
CA ALA A 147 -4.32 -14.73 21.27
C ALA A 147 -4.27 -15.53 22.57
N THR A 148 -5.41 -16.10 22.98
CA THR A 148 -5.39 -17.37 23.66
C THR A 148 -5.06 -18.40 22.60
N ALA A 149 -3.80 -18.78 22.53
CA ALA A 149 -3.36 -19.94 21.79
C ALA A 149 -4.16 -21.15 22.25
N SER A 150 -5.28 -21.43 21.60
CA SER A 150 -5.93 -22.73 21.64
C SER A 150 -5.29 -23.60 20.58
N ALA A 151 -4.30 -24.37 21.01
CA ALA A 151 -3.80 -25.53 20.31
C ALA A 151 -4.98 -26.38 19.82
N GLY A 152 -5.16 -26.44 18.49
CA GLY A 152 -6.25 -27.22 17.89
C GLY A 152 -6.20 -27.36 16.39
N CYS A 153 -5.11 -27.01 15.73
CA CYS A 153 -4.89 -27.51 14.37
C CYS A 153 -4.12 -28.82 14.48
N ARG A 154 -4.83 -29.92 14.32
CA ARG A 154 -4.23 -31.26 14.26
C ARG A 154 -3.27 -31.29 13.10
N SER A 155 -1.98 -31.36 13.42
CA SER A 155 -0.96 -31.83 12.50
C SER A 155 -1.36 -33.22 11.99
N THR A 156 -1.94 -33.29 10.82
CA THR A 156 -1.84 -34.50 10.03
C THR A 156 -0.41 -34.51 9.48
N THR A 157 0.47 -35.19 10.19
CA THR A 157 1.74 -35.68 9.67
C THR A 157 1.45 -36.57 8.45
N GLY A 158 1.40 -35.94 7.29
CA GLY A 158 1.50 -36.52 5.99
C GLY A 158 2.68 -35.83 5.33
N GLY A 159 3.90 -36.40 5.47
CA GLY A 159 5.06 -35.98 4.72
C GLY A 159 4.83 -36.30 3.25
N GLY A 160 4.33 -35.34 2.50
CA GLY A 160 4.45 -35.22 1.08
C GLY A 160 5.27 -33.95 0.88
N GLU A 161 6.46 -34.11 0.30
CA GLU A 161 7.21 -32.98 -0.25
C GLU A 161 6.24 -32.24 -1.18
N ARG A 162 5.84 -31.02 -0.81
CA ARG A 162 5.13 -30.13 -1.72
C ARG A 162 6.20 -29.62 -2.68
N GLU A 163 6.31 -30.28 -3.82
CA GLU A 163 7.15 -29.83 -4.91
C GLU A 163 6.48 -28.57 -5.50
N TYR A 164 6.92 -27.38 -5.02
CA TYR A 164 6.69 -26.15 -5.76
C TYR A 164 7.71 -26.13 -6.90
N GLY A 165 7.25 -25.82 -8.13
CA GLY A 165 8.12 -25.69 -9.29
C GLY A 165 9.25 -24.68 -9.12
N GLU A 166 10.14 -24.56 -10.09
CA GLU A 166 11.27 -23.63 -10.04
C GLU A 166 10.78 -22.19 -9.87
N GLY A 167 11.11 -21.59 -8.72
CA GLY A 167 10.99 -20.19 -8.27
C GLY A 167 10.14 -19.24 -9.11
N ALA A 168 8.83 -19.19 -8.89
CA ALA A 168 7.96 -18.18 -9.52
C ALA A 168 8.35 -16.77 -9.10
N THR A 169 8.05 -15.79 -9.97
CA THR A 169 8.23 -14.37 -9.66
C THR A 169 6.87 -13.72 -9.45
N VAL A 170 6.69 -13.09 -8.30
CA VAL A 170 5.48 -12.35 -7.93
C VAL A 170 5.78 -10.86 -7.93
N LEU A 171 4.98 -10.09 -8.67
CA LEU A 171 5.07 -8.63 -8.75
C LEU A 171 3.81 -8.03 -8.15
N ILE A 172 3.97 -7.25 -7.08
CA ILE A 172 2.87 -6.64 -6.33
C ILE A 172 2.87 -5.13 -6.56
N ALA A 173 1.77 -4.61 -7.06
CA ALA A 173 1.51 -3.18 -7.21
C ALA A 173 0.50 -2.70 -6.17
N SER A 174 0.80 -1.62 -5.45
CA SER A 174 -0.09 -1.06 -4.43
C SER A 174 0.17 0.43 -4.18
N SER A 175 -0.82 1.11 -3.58
CA SER A 175 -0.74 2.54 -3.25
C SER A 175 -1.49 2.84 -1.95
N THR A 176 -2.52 3.68 -1.98
CA THR A 176 -3.35 4.07 -0.82
C THR A 176 -4.02 2.87 -0.18
N GLY A 177 -3.85 2.68 1.12
CA GLY A 177 -4.29 1.50 1.87
C GLY A 177 -3.41 0.26 1.66
N GLY A 178 -2.39 0.36 0.78
CA GLY A 178 -1.54 -0.76 0.38
C GLY A 178 -0.63 -1.34 1.45
N PRO A 179 0.04 -0.53 2.29
CA PRO A 179 1.07 -1.06 3.20
C PRO A 179 0.61 -2.23 4.07
N THR A 180 -0.55 -2.10 4.72
CA THR A 180 -1.15 -3.16 5.56
C THR A 180 -1.58 -4.39 4.75
N VAL A 181 -2.07 -4.19 3.54
CA VAL A 181 -2.48 -5.30 2.66
C VAL A 181 -1.26 -6.06 2.14
N VAL A 182 -0.22 -5.36 1.68
CA VAL A 182 1.05 -5.98 1.24
C VAL A 182 1.69 -6.78 2.35
N GLU A 183 1.73 -6.24 3.58
CA GLU A 183 2.27 -6.93 4.76
C GLU A 183 1.51 -8.23 5.03
N ARG A 184 0.18 -8.20 4.98
CA ARG A 184 -0.68 -9.38 5.16
C ARG A 184 -0.47 -10.42 4.07
N VAL A 185 -0.42 -9.98 2.80
CA VAL A 185 -0.22 -10.89 1.65
C VAL A 185 1.14 -11.58 1.74
N ILE A 186 2.23 -10.83 1.94
CA ILE A 186 3.58 -11.43 2.00
C ILE A 186 3.75 -12.27 3.26
N GLY A 187 3.22 -11.82 4.41
CA GLY A 187 3.29 -12.56 5.67
C GLY A 187 2.56 -13.90 5.66
N ALA A 188 1.57 -14.07 4.77
CA ALA A 188 0.85 -15.33 4.60
C ALA A 188 1.51 -16.30 3.60
N LEU A 189 2.54 -15.86 2.87
CA LEU A 189 3.26 -16.70 1.90
C LEU A 189 4.37 -17.48 2.61
N PRO A 190 4.39 -18.82 2.54
CA PRO A 190 5.42 -19.62 3.16
C PRO A 190 6.74 -19.56 2.38
N ARG A 191 7.88 -19.56 3.08
CA ARG A 191 9.20 -19.50 2.46
C ARG A 191 9.50 -20.69 1.53
N ASP A 192 8.93 -21.85 1.83
CA ASP A 192 9.12 -23.07 1.03
C ASP A 192 8.43 -23.01 -0.34
N ALA A 193 7.59 -22.00 -0.59
CA ALA A 193 7.09 -21.70 -1.93
C ALA A 193 8.17 -21.19 -2.89
N ASN A 194 9.36 -20.83 -2.38
CA ASN A 194 10.55 -20.43 -3.15
C ASN A 194 10.30 -19.27 -4.13
N LEU A 195 9.43 -18.32 -3.77
CA LEU A 195 9.10 -17.18 -4.60
C LEU A 195 10.22 -16.14 -4.61
N ARG A 196 10.30 -15.40 -5.71
CA ARG A 196 10.99 -14.12 -5.83
C ARG A 196 9.91 -13.04 -5.85
N ILE A 197 9.91 -12.11 -4.90
CA ILE A 197 8.86 -11.12 -4.76
C ILE A 197 9.41 -9.73 -5.04
N ILE A 198 8.73 -8.95 -5.87
CA ILE A 198 9.03 -7.53 -6.08
C ILE A 198 7.80 -6.73 -5.76
N VAL A 199 7.94 -5.78 -4.84
CA VAL A 199 6.87 -4.88 -4.39
C VAL A 199 7.10 -3.48 -4.93
N VAL A 200 6.09 -2.94 -5.60
CA VAL A 200 6.01 -1.54 -5.97
C VAL A 200 4.87 -0.90 -5.17
N GLN A 201 5.23 -0.29 -4.05
CA GLN A 201 4.33 0.51 -3.23
C GLN A 201 4.58 1.99 -3.51
N HIS A 202 3.54 2.75 -3.88
CA HIS A 202 3.68 4.19 -4.04
C HIS A 202 3.88 4.86 -2.69
N MET A 203 5.13 5.19 -2.40
CA MET A 203 5.57 5.70 -1.12
C MET A 203 6.77 6.64 -1.32
N PRO A 204 6.92 7.71 -0.51
CA PRO A 204 8.13 8.53 -0.54
C PRO A 204 9.37 7.73 -0.14
N ASP A 205 10.52 8.12 -0.70
CA ASP A 205 11.85 7.50 -0.49
C ASP A 205 12.20 7.29 0.99
N ALA A 206 11.86 8.25 1.84
CA ALA A 206 12.12 8.15 3.29
C ALA A 206 11.42 6.97 3.98
N PHE A 207 10.35 6.44 3.39
CA PHE A 207 9.52 5.40 4.01
C PHE A 207 9.75 4.01 3.42
N THR A 208 10.29 3.90 2.20
CA THR A 208 10.41 2.61 1.50
C THR A 208 11.37 1.64 2.18
N GLY A 209 12.49 2.13 2.74
CA GLY A 209 13.42 1.31 3.51
C GLY A 209 12.78 0.74 4.78
N ARG A 210 12.07 1.57 5.55
CA ARG A 210 11.35 1.11 6.77
C ARG A 210 10.20 0.18 6.44
N PHE A 211 9.52 0.41 5.33
CA PHE A 211 8.50 -0.52 4.85
C PHE A 211 9.09 -1.89 4.52
N ALA A 212 10.27 -1.93 3.91
CA ALA A 212 10.99 -3.18 3.67
C ALA A 212 11.36 -3.89 4.99
N ASP A 213 11.88 -3.16 5.98
CA ASP A 213 12.20 -3.70 7.31
C ASP A 213 10.96 -4.31 8.00
N ARG A 214 9.79 -3.67 7.85
CA ARG A 214 8.53 -4.19 8.39
C ARG A 214 8.08 -5.48 7.70
N LEU A 215 8.17 -5.52 6.37
CA LEU A 215 7.85 -6.72 5.60
C LEU A 215 8.79 -7.88 5.96
N ASP A 216 10.07 -7.58 6.19
CA ASP A 216 11.06 -8.57 6.66
C ASP A 216 10.66 -9.14 8.03
N ALA A 217 10.26 -8.28 8.96
CA ALA A 217 9.83 -8.70 10.30
C ALA A 217 8.50 -9.48 10.30
N ALA A 218 7.60 -9.20 9.34
CA ALA A 218 6.26 -9.78 9.25
C ALA A 218 6.18 -11.05 8.39
N SER A 219 7.26 -11.43 7.70
CA SER A 219 7.25 -12.56 6.76
C SER A 219 8.42 -13.52 6.96
N GLU A 220 8.36 -14.66 6.29
CA GLU A 220 9.48 -15.61 6.25
C GLU A 220 10.50 -15.31 5.15
N TYR A 221 10.26 -14.28 4.33
CA TYR A 221 11.12 -13.85 3.22
C TYR A 221 12.22 -12.92 3.71
N ASP A 222 13.40 -12.95 3.07
CA ASP A 222 14.46 -11.95 3.27
C ASP A 222 14.08 -10.70 2.46
N VAL A 223 13.44 -9.72 3.12
CA VAL A 223 12.92 -8.50 2.47
C VAL A 223 13.88 -7.34 2.67
N ARG A 224 14.14 -6.59 1.61
CA ARG A 224 14.90 -5.35 1.69
C ARG A 224 14.45 -4.34 0.64
N GLU A 225 14.78 -3.08 0.86
CA GLU A 225 14.70 -2.08 -0.19
C GLU A 225 15.72 -2.39 -1.29
N ALA A 226 15.35 -2.17 -2.56
CA ALA A 226 16.21 -2.48 -3.68
C ALA A 226 17.33 -1.45 -3.85
N ASP A 227 18.56 -1.95 -3.98
CA ASP A 227 19.71 -1.19 -4.42
C ASP A 227 19.95 -1.35 -5.94
N ASP A 228 20.75 -0.44 -6.53
CA ASP A 228 21.08 -0.54 -7.95
C ASP A 228 21.89 -1.81 -8.23
N SER A 229 21.50 -2.51 -9.30
CA SER A 229 22.14 -3.77 -9.72
C SER A 229 21.97 -4.94 -8.75
N ASP A 230 20.95 -4.92 -7.93
CA ASP A 230 20.61 -6.02 -7.03
C ASP A 230 20.30 -7.33 -7.76
N ARG A 231 20.42 -8.42 -7.02
CA ARG A 231 20.04 -9.76 -7.48
C ARG A 231 19.12 -10.40 -6.47
N ILE A 232 17.96 -10.84 -6.94
CA ILE A 232 16.95 -11.50 -6.13
C ILE A 232 16.81 -12.97 -6.53
N GLY A 233 16.82 -13.85 -5.55
CA GLY A 233 16.62 -15.30 -5.69
C GLY A 233 15.38 -15.80 -4.96
N ALA A 234 15.20 -17.11 -4.93
CA ALA A 234 14.12 -17.76 -4.20
C ALA A 234 14.19 -17.43 -2.70
N GLY A 235 13.05 -17.11 -2.10
CA GLY A 235 12.94 -16.72 -0.70
C GLY A 235 13.36 -15.27 -0.39
N GLU A 236 13.64 -14.48 -1.41
CA GLU A 236 14.00 -13.06 -1.27
C GLU A 236 12.90 -12.15 -1.82
N ALA A 237 12.73 -10.96 -1.23
CA ALA A 237 11.81 -9.93 -1.69
C ALA A 237 12.49 -8.57 -1.79
N LEU A 238 12.15 -7.78 -2.80
CA LEU A 238 12.61 -6.41 -2.98
C LEU A 238 11.46 -5.43 -2.96
N VAL A 239 11.64 -4.33 -2.21
CA VAL A 239 10.76 -3.17 -2.26
C VAL A 239 11.40 -2.11 -3.17
N ALA A 240 10.66 -1.62 -4.15
CA ALA A 240 11.14 -0.56 -5.03
C ALA A 240 11.31 0.76 -4.25
N PRO A 241 12.50 1.41 -4.29
CA PRO A 241 12.73 2.65 -3.54
C PRO A 241 11.92 3.82 -4.11
N GLY A 242 11.46 4.69 -3.22
CA GLY A 242 10.80 5.93 -3.61
C GLY A 242 11.73 6.80 -4.47
N GLY A 243 11.15 7.53 -5.42
CA GLY A 243 11.89 8.45 -6.27
C GLY A 243 12.70 7.82 -7.41
N LYS A 244 12.73 6.48 -7.55
CA LYS A 244 13.36 5.75 -8.67
C LYS A 244 12.41 4.69 -9.23
N HIS A 245 12.59 4.33 -10.51
CA HIS A 245 11.93 3.13 -11.04
C HIS A 245 12.82 1.91 -10.83
N LEU A 246 12.21 0.78 -10.46
CA LEU A 246 12.85 -0.53 -10.41
C LEU A 246 12.55 -1.28 -11.72
N VAL A 247 13.60 -1.71 -12.40
CA VAL A 247 13.53 -2.44 -13.68
C VAL A 247 14.14 -3.81 -13.51
N VAL A 248 13.48 -4.85 -14.00
CA VAL A 248 14.07 -6.19 -14.13
C VAL A 248 14.94 -6.20 -15.38
N ALA A 249 16.26 -6.23 -15.19
CA ALA A 249 17.25 -6.02 -16.26
C ALA A 249 17.86 -7.33 -16.79
N GLY A 250 17.51 -8.48 -16.22
CA GLY A 250 17.99 -9.78 -16.64
C GLY A 250 17.58 -10.90 -15.73
N ALA A 251 17.48 -12.12 -16.27
CA ALA A 251 17.24 -13.35 -15.54
C ALA A 251 18.33 -14.37 -15.85
N GLY A 252 18.75 -15.18 -14.89
CA GLY A 252 19.71 -16.24 -15.11
C GLY A 252 20.16 -16.92 -13.82
N GLY A 253 20.37 -18.24 -13.87
CA GLY A 253 20.83 -19.04 -12.71
C GLY A 253 19.86 -19.01 -11.53
N GLY A 254 18.54 -18.96 -11.77
CA GLY A 254 17.51 -18.89 -10.73
C GLY A 254 17.38 -17.50 -10.06
N ARG A 255 18.13 -16.50 -10.51
CA ARG A 255 18.09 -15.13 -9.96
C ARG A 255 17.71 -14.11 -11.00
N LEU A 256 16.99 -13.07 -10.58
CA LEU A 256 16.74 -11.88 -11.36
C LEU A 256 17.79 -10.81 -10.99
N ARG A 257 18.17 -10.02 -11.98
CA ARG A 257 18.97 -8.81 -11.77
C ARG A 257 18.09 -7.60 -11.97
N THR A 258 18.10 -6.70 -11.02
CA THR A 258 17.35 -5.44 -11.07
C THR A 258 18.28 -4.26 -11.39
N LYS A 259 17.67 -3.15 -11.77
CA LYS A 259 18.33 -1.87 -11.99
C LYS A 259 17.41 -0.74 -11.54
N LEU A 260 17.96 0.28 -10.92
CA LEU A 260 17.26 1.52 -10.62
C LEU A 260 17.44 2.54 -11.73
N THR A 261 16.36 3.23 -12.13
CA THR A 261 16.42 4.29 -13.15
C THR A 261 15.79 5.58 -12.68
N ASP A 262 16.29 6.70 -13.22
CA ASP A 262 15.77 8.06 -12.99
C ASP A 262 14.86 8.54 -14.13
N ASP A 263 14.32 7.62 -14.94
CA ASP A 263 13.41 7.93 -16.02
C ASP A 263 12.21 8.77 -15.51
N PRO A 264 11.57 9.58 -16.36
CA PRO A 264 10.44 10.39 -15.94
C PRO A 264 9.35 9.59 -15.25
N PRO A 265 8.65 10.17 -14.23
CA PRO A 265 7.53 9.51 -13.58
C PRO A 265 6.48 9.04 -14.60
N GLU A 266 5.98 7.82 -14.44
CA GLU A 266 4.82 7.28 -15.17
C GLU A 266 3.59 7.39 -14.28
N HIS A 267 2.44 7.75 -14.81
CA HIS A 267 1.22 8.09 -14.03
C HIS A 267 1.43 9.18 -12.96
N GLY A 268 2.52 9.96 -13.07
CA GLY A 268 2.89 10.97 -12.08
C GLY A 268 3.55 10.41 -10.81
N VAL A 269 3.91 9.11 -10.80
CA VAL A 269 4.56 8.41 -9.67
C VAL A 269 5.90 7.80 -10.08
N ARG A 270 6.77 7.64 -9.10
CA ARG A 270 8.05 6.93 -9.20
C ARG A 270 8.45 6.42 -7.82
N PRO A 271 8.48 5.07 -7.61
CA PRO A 271 8.39 4.00 -8.60
C PRO A 271 7.01 3.93 -9.27
N ALA A 272 6.96 3.35 -10.49
CA ALA A 272 5.74 2.96 -11.17
C ALA A 272 5.72 1.45 -11.39
N ALA A 273 4.60 0.82 -11.04
CA ALA A 273 4.41 -0.63 -11.15
C ALA A 273 4.42 -1.09 -12.62
N ASP A 274 3.83 -0.30 -13.51
CA ASP A 274 3.84 -0.57 -14.95
C ASP A 274 5.24 -0.73 -15.51
N VAL A 275 6.20 0.10 -15.08
CA VAL A 275 7.61 0.01 -15.50
C VAL A 275 8.24 -1.30 -15.04
N THR A 276 8.04 -1.66 -13.77
CA THR A 276 8.60 -2.89 -13.20
C THR A 276 7.99 -4.14 -13.82
N MET A 277 6.67 -4.18 -13.94
CA MET A 277 5.94 -5.33 -14.46
C MET A 277 6.20 -5.58 -15.94
N ARG A 278 6.21 -4.54 -16.79
CA ARG A 278 6.58 -4.67 -18.20
C ARG A 278 7.99 -5.19 -18.38
N SER A 279 8.95 -4.65 -17.63
CA SER A 279 10.34 -5.12 -17.70
C SER A 279 10.48 -6.57 -17.25
N ALA A 280 9.67 -7.01 -16.29
CA ALA A 280 9.65 -8.40 -15.85
C ALA A 280 9.02 -9.30 -16.91
N ALA A 281 7.89 -8.91 -17.52
CA ALA A 281 7.25 -9.65 -18.61
C ALA A 281 8.16 -9.88 -19.82
N GLU A 282 9.04 -8.91 -20.12
CA GLU A 282 10.03 -8.98 -21.20
C GLU A 282 11.25 -9.86 -20.86
N THR A 283 11.52 -10.10 -19.56
CA THR A 283 12.83 -10.62 -19.11
C THR A 283 12.75 -11.98 -18.43
N VAL A 284 11.62 -12.31 -17.81
CA VAL A 284 11.46 -13.53 -17.00
C VAL A 284 10.90 -14.64 -17.86
N ASP A 285 11.67 -15.71 -18.05
CA ASP A 285 11.26 -16.91 -18.84
C ASP A 285 10.49 -17.94 -18.00
N GLY A 286 10.27 -17.70 -16.70
CA GLY A 286 9.59 -18.64 -15.77
C GLY A 286 8.22 -18.13 -15.34
N PRO A 287 7.57 -18.86 -14.40
CA PRO A 287 6.27 -18.48 -13.87
C PRO A 287 6.25 -17.04 -13.35
N LEU A 288 5.31 -16.24 -13.85
CA LEU A 288 5.18 -14.82 -13.54
C LEU A 288 3.76 -14.52 -13.04
N ILE A 289 3.66 -13.92 -11.89
CA ILE A 289 2.37 -13.58 -11.25
C ILE A 289 2.33 -12.07 -11.02
N GLY A 290 1.34 -11.40 -11.58
CA GLY A 290 1.04 -9.99 -11.35
C GLY A 290 -0.10 -9.84 -10.34
N VAL A 291 0.08 -8.99 -9.33
CA VAL A 291 -0.92 -8.72 -8.30
C VAL A 291 -1.15 -7.22 -8.21
N VAL A 292 -2.40 -6.78 -8.37
CA VAL A 292 -2.79 -5.38 -8.19
C VAL A 292 -3.68 -5.24 -6.97
N LEU A 293 -3.16 -4.55 -5.96
CA LEU A 293 -3.84 -4.28 -4.69
C LEU A 293 -4.42 -2.87 -4.64
N THR A 294 -5.10 -2.58 -3.54
CA THR A 294 -5.70 -1.28 -3.24
C THR A 294 -4.79 -0.12 -3.61
N GLY A 295 -5.36 0.91 -4.21
CA GLY A 295 -4.64 2.10 -4.60
C GLY A 295 -5.41 3.00 -5.53
N MET A 296 -5.00 4.27 -5.58
CA MET A 296 -5.58 5.26 -6.46
C MET A 296 -4.89 5.27 -7.83
N GLY A 297 -5.66 5.50 -8.89
CA GLY A 297 -5.13 5.67 -10.24
C GLY A 297 -5.19 4.42 -11.10
N SER A 298 -4.23 4.26 -12.01
CA SER A 298 -4.23 3.19 -13.02
C SER A 298 -2.86 2.51 -13.19
N ASP A 299 -1.87 2.87 -12.38
CA ASP A 299 -0.55 2.23 -12.43
C ASP A 299 -0.68 0.75 -12.04
N GLY A 300 0.08 -0.10 -12.69
CA GLY A 300 -0.04 -1.56 -12.60
C GLY A 300 -0.99 -2.18 -13.62
N ALA A 301 -1.92 -1.41 -14.22
CA ALA A 301 -2.88 -1.94 -15.17
C ALA A 301 -2.24 -2.38 -16.49
N ALA A 302 -1.39 -1.53 -17.09
CA ALA A 302 -0.64 -1.92 -18.29
C ALA A 302 0.49 -2.92 -17.99
N GLY A 303 0.98 -2.92 -16.75
CA GLY A 303 1.95 -3.91 -16.28
C GLY A 303 1.37 -5.32 -16.22
N VAL A 304 0.17 -5.48 -15.64
CA VAL A 304 -0.48 -6.81 -15.59
C VAL A 304 -0.98 -7.27 -16.95
N GLU A 305 -1.38 -6.35 -17.85
CA GLU A 305 -1.66 -6.70 -19.24
C GLU A 305 -0.42 -7.30 -19.92
N ALA A 306 0.76 -6.71 -19.72
CA ALA A 306 2.02 -7.24 -20.24
C ALA A 306 2.37 -8.61 -19.63
N ILE A 307 2.10 -8.83 -18.34
CA ILE A 307 2.27 -10.14 -17.68
C ILE A 307 1.33 -11.18 -18.28
N HIS A 308 0.05 -10.83 -18.46
CA HIS A 308 -0.95 -11.72 -19.09
C HIS A 308 -0.54 -12.10 -20.51
N ASP A 309 -0.11 -11.12 -21.32
CA ASP A 309 0.35 -11.34 -22.70
C ASP A 309 1.59 -12.24 -22.79
N ALA A 310 2.43 -12.21 -21.75
CA ALA A 310 3.57 -13.12 -21.59
C ALA A 310 3.17 -14.52 -21.08
N GLY A 311 1.88 -14.77 -20.85
CA GLY A 311 1.36 -16.06 -20.34
C GLY A 311 1.43 -16.17 -18.82
N GLY A 312 1.66 -15.10 -18.09
CA GLY A 312 1.65 -15.05 -16.62
C GLY A 312 0.22 -14.99 -16.05
N TYR A 313 0.10 -15.19 -14.75
CA TYR A 313 -1.14 -15.19 -14.01
C TYR A 313 -1.40 -13.84 -13.33
N VAL A 314 -2.61 -13.31 -13.44
CA VAL A 314 -2.93 -11.96 -12.96
C VAL A 314 -4.03 -11.99 -11.92
N LEU A 315 -3.75 -11.38 -10.76
CA LEU A 315 -4.66 -11.24 -9.64
C LEU A 315 -4.97 -9.75 -9.37
N ALA A 316 -6.21 -9.47 -9.02
CA ALA A 316 -6.61 -8.16 -8.53
C ALA A 316 -7.39 -8.27 -7.22
N GLN A 317 -7.15 -7.34 -6.31
CA GLN A 317 -7.95 -7.21 -5.10
C GLN A 317 -9.38 -6.80 -5.45
N ASP A 318 -10.37 -7.32 -4.75
CA ASP A 318 -11.77 -6.98 -4.96
C ASP A 318 -12.13 -5.59 -4.38
N GLU A 319 -13.32 -5.10 -4.72
CA GLU A 319 -13.81 -3.80 -4.25
C GLU A 319 -14.08 -3.80 -2.75
N ALA A 320 -14.58 -4.91 -2.21
CA ALA A 320 -15.05 -4.99 -0.84
C ALA A 320 -13.91 -4.94 0.20
N SER A 321 -12.72 -5.46 -0.14
CA SER A 321 -11.53 -5.44 0.73
C SER A 321 -10.57 -4.29 0.40
N SER A 322 -10.77 -3.58 -0.72
CA SER A 322 -9.91 -2.45 -1.11
C SER A 322 -10.28 -1.19 -0.36
N ALA A 323 -9.33 -0.58 0.36
CA ALA A 323 -9.51 0.76 0.92
C ALA A 323 -9.80 1.80 -0.19
N VAL A 324 -9.11 1.67 -1.33
CA VAL A 324 -9.34 2.49 -2.53
C VAL A 324 -9.34 1.59 -3.76
N PHE A 325 -10.53 1.38 -4.36
CA PHE A 325 -10.72 0.52 -5.52
C PHE A 325 -10.44 1.26 -6.85
N GLY A 326 -9.22 1.80 -6.99
CA GLY A 326 -8.79 2.51 -8.21
C GLY A 326 -7.89 1.66 -9.10
N MET A 327 -6.70 1.29 -8.63
CA MET A 327 -5.74 0.47 -9.37
C MET A 327 -6.32 -0.92 -9.71
N PRO A 328 -6.93 -1.68 -8.76
CA PRO A 328 -7.54 -2.97 -9.11
C PRO A 328 -8.65 -2.85 -10.13
N LYS A 329 -9.52 -1.87 -9.99
CA LYS A 329 -10.61 -1.60 -10.95
C LYS A 329 -10.09 -1.41 -12.37
N ARG A 330 -9.01 -0.63 -12.53
CA ARG A 330 -8.41 -0.39 -13.85
C ARG A 330 -7.80 -1.64 -14.46
N ALA A 331 -7.15 -2.46 -13.65
CA ALA A 331 -6.65 -3.76 -14.10
C ALA A 331 -7.80 -4.69 -14.57
N ILE A 332 -8.87 -4.78 -13.78
CA ILE A 332 -10.06 -5.58 -14.10
C ILE A 332 -10.73 -5.10 -15.39
N GLU A 333 -10.86 -3.78 -15.59
CA GLU A 333 -11.46 -3.18 -16.79
C GLU A 333 -10.74 -3.54 -18.10
N LEU A 334 -9.44 -3.91 -18.05
CA LEU A 334 -8.68 -4.38 -19.23
C LEU A 334 -9.08 -5.80 -19.65
N GLY A 335 -9.65 -6.59 -18.75
CA GLY A 335 -10.09 -7.97 -19.05
C GLY A 335 -8.97 -9.00 -19.11
N CYS A 336 -7.80 -8.70 -18.53
CA CYS A 336 -6.63 -9.58 -18.45
C CYS A 336 -6.40 -10.13 -17.02
N VAL A 337 -7.32 -9.90 -16.08
CA VAL A 337 -7.25 -10.42 -14.70
C VAL A 337 -7.89 -11.81 -14.67
N ASP A 338 -7.15 -12.80 -14.18
CA ASP A 338 -7.61 -14.17 -14.05
C ASP A 338 -8.56 -14.36 -12.86
N ASP A 339 -8.19 -13.81 -11.67
CA ASP A 339 -9.04 -13.84 -10.49
C ASP A 339 -9.13 -12.48 -9.79
N VAL A 340 -10.33 -12.16 -9.32
CA VAL A 340 -10.62 -10.99 -8.47
C VAL A 340 -11.00 -11.50 -7.09
N LEU A 341 -10.19 -11.21 -6.08
CA LEU A 341 -10.25 -11.83 -4.77
C LEU A 341 -10.14 -10.82 -3.63
N PRO A 342 -10.75 -11.10 -2.46
CA PRO A 342 -10.39 -10.40 -1.25
C PRO A 342 -8.93 -10.61 -0.90
N ASP A 343 -8.32 -9.64 -0.26
CA ASP A 343 -6.89 -9.63 0.07
C ASP A 343 -6.43 -10.86 0.88
N ASP A 344 -7.28 -11.40 1.75
CA ASP A 344 -6.99 -12.61 2.54
C ASP A 344 -6.90 -13.89 1.69
N ASP A 345 -7.52 -13.93 0.50
CA ASP A 345 -7.52 -15.09 -0.40
C ASP A 345 -6.39 -15.02 -1.46
N ILE A 346 -5.79 -13.84 -1.68
CA ILE A 346 -4.72 -13.63 -2.66
C ILE A 346 -3.51 -14.55 -2.42
N PRO A 347 -2.99 -14.74 -1.18
CA PRO A 347 -1.87 -15.65 -0.93
C PRO A 347 -2.16 -17.09 -1.36
N GLY A 348 -3.38 -17.56 -1.08
CA GLY A 348 -3.83 -18.89 -1.49
C GLY A 348 -3.82 -19.08 -3.01
N SER A 349 -4.33 -18.08 -3.73
CA SER A 349 -4.36 -18.11 -5.21
C SER A 349 -2.96 -18.03 -5.83
N ILE A 350 -2.04 -17.25 -5.27
CA ILE A 350 -0.62 -17.25 -5.68
C ILE A 350 -0.04 -18.67 -5.58
N LEU A 351 -0.26 -19.34 -4.44
CA LEU A 351 0.25 -20.69 -4.21
C LEU A 351 -0.39 -21.74 -5.13
N ASP A 352 -1.66 -21.58 -5.48
CA ASP A 352 -2.35 -22.51 -6.37
C ASP A 352 -1.94 -22.33 -7.83
N ALA A 353 -1.66 -21.09 -8.28
CA ALA A 353 -1.11 -20.81 -9.60
C ALA A 353 0.25 -21.51 -9.82
N ILE A 354 1.13 -21.49 -8.82
CA ILE A 354 2.45 -22.16 -8.89
C ILE A 354 2.33 -23.68 -8.99
N LYS A 355 1.35 -24.29 -8.29
CA LYS A 355 1.14 -25.74 -8.32
C LYS A 355 0.59 -26.22 -9.66
N GLN A 356 -0.23 -25.40 -10.33
CA GLN A 356 -0.77 -25.74 -11.65
C GLN A 356 0.33 -25.80 -12.70
N GLU A 357 1.28 -24.87 -12.68
CA GLU A 357 2.41 -24.83 -13.60
C GLU A 357 3.40 -25.98 -13.36
N ALA A 358 3.61 -26.42 -12.11
CA ALA A 358 4.46 -27.55 -11.79
C ALA A 358 3.90 -28.90 -12.33
N ASN A 359 2.61 -28.96 -12.67
CA ASN A 359 1.92 -30.15 -13.17
C ASN A 359 1.61 -30.09 -14.67
N ALA A 360 1.95 -29.01 -15.39
CA ALA A 360 1.73 -28.83 -16.81
C ALA A 360 2.98 -29.20 -17.63
#